data_cfb896413d0786e5dbd2e3f8f5c0d1f0
#
_entry.id   cfb896413d0786e5dbd2e3f8f5c0d1f0
#
_cell.length_a   1.000
_cell.length_b   1.000
_cell.length_c   1.000
_cell.angle_alpha   90.00
_cell.angle_beta   90.00
_cell.angle_gamma   90.00
#
_symmetry.space_group_name_H-M   'P 1'
#
loop_
_entity.id
_entity.type
_entity.pdbx_description
1 polymer ?
#
loop_
_entity_poly.entity_id
_entity_poly.type
_entity_poly.pdbx_seq_one_letter_code
_entity_poly.pdbx_strand_id
1 'polypeptide(L)'
;MESTLQRPALAPANISPKATTAVYWIVTALFCLQMSFTAYAQLHLPQVAETFTHLGFPAWFRVELSCAKLLGVVLLLAPAPARLKEWAYAGFAINLASALIAHMAVGDGPEAWGWAAATGVLWALSYFFWRLK
;
A
#
# COMPACT_ATOMS: atom_id res chain seq x y z
N MET A 1 23.65 17.37 -25.58
CA MET A 1 23.01 16.66 -26.64
C MET A 1 22.48 15.34 -26.23
N GLU A 2 23.34 14.36 -26.05
CA GLU A 2 22.87 13.05 -25.64
C GLU A 2 22.15 13.05 -24.33
N SER A 3 22.58 13.91 -23.40
CA SER A 3 21.93 13.97 -22.09
C SER A 3 20.45 14.32 -22.20
N THR A 4 20.10 15.15 -23.18
CA THR A 4 18.72 15.51 -23.40
C THR A 4 17.90 14.31 -23.86
N LEU A 5 18.50 13.50 -24.70
CA LEU A 5 17.82 12.32 -25.23
C LEU A 5 17.65 11.23 -24.19
N GLN A 6 18.52 11.23 -23.19
CA GLN A 6 18.49 10.20 -22.16
C GLN A 6 17.49 10.49 -21.04
N ARG A 7 16.96 11.70 -20.99
CA ARG A 7 16.02 12.06 -19.93
C ARG A 7 14.72 11.34 -20.13
N PRO A 8 14.26 10.60 -19.12
CA PRO A 8 12.98 9.91 -19.24
C PRO A 8 11.84 10.89 -19.39
N ALA A 9 10.95 10.60 -20.29
CA ALA A 9 9.80 11.48 -20.52
C ALA A 9 8.88 11.54 -19.30
N LEU A 10 8.87 10.47 -18.49
CA LEU A 10 8.00 10.42 -17.33
C LEU A 10 8.54 11.15 -16.12
N ALA A 11 9.83 11.47 -16.09
CA ALA A 11 10.41 12.14 -14.95
C ALA A 11 9.96 13.60 -14.92
N PRO A 12 9.38 14.08 -13.80
CA PRO A 12 9.03 15.49 -13.69
C PRO A 12 10.30 16.34 -13.71
N ALA A 13 10.39 17.25 -14.67
CA ALA A 13 11.60 18.03 -14.88
C ALA A 13 11.86 19.00 -13.73
N ASN A 14 10.82 19.38 -12.99
CA ASN A 14 10.93 20.41 -11.96
C ASN A 14 11.07 19.84 -10.55
N ILE A 15 11.19 18.52 -10.40
CA ILE A 15 11.36 17.92 -9.08
C ILE A 15 12.81 17.49 -8.92
N SER A 16 13.48 18.04 -7.88
CA SER A 16 14.86 17.71 -7.61
C SER A 16 14.94 16.30 -7.01
N PRO A 17 16.13 15.65 -7.09
CA PRO A 17 16.31 14.34 -6.46
C PRO A 17 16.03 14.35 -4.96
N LYS A 18 16.38 15.43 -4.28
CA LYS A 18 16.11 15.54 -2.85
C LYS A 18 14.62 15.62 -2.57
N ALA A 19 13.88 16.38 -3.38
CA ALA A 19 12.45 16.49 -3.23
C ALA A 19 11.78 15.15 -3.53
N THR A 20 12.23 14.44 -4.55
CA THR A 20 11.70 13.13 -4.88
C THR A 20 11.87 12.16 -3.72
N THR A 21 13.07 12.12 -3.12
CA THR A 21 13.33 11.25 -1.99
C THR A 21 12.48 11.64 -0.78
N ALA A 22 12.35 12.95 -0.51
CA ALA A 22 11.54 13.42 0.60
C ALA A 22 10.06 13.03 0.43
N VAL A 23 9.51 13.25 -0.75
CA VAL A 23 8.12 12.88 -1.02
C VAL A 23 7.93 11.37 -0.91
N TYR A 24 8.88 10.60 -1.43
CA TYR A 24 8.82 9.15 -1.32
C TYR A 24 8.70 8.73 0.15
N TRP A 25 9.56 9.25 1.01
CA TRP A 25 9.56 8.84 2.42
C TRP A 25 8.31 9.33 3.16
N ILE A 26 7.80 10.51 2.82
CA ILE A 26 6.57 11.01 3.44
C ILE A 26 5.39 10.11 3.08
N VAL A 27 5.17 9.84 1.79
CA VAL A 27 4.03 9.03 1.38
C VAL A 27 4.20 7.58 1.80
N THR A 28 5.42 7.06 1.80
CA THR A 28 5.67 5.68 2.24
C THR A 28 5.42 5.55 3.73
N ALA A 29 5.85 6.54 4.54
CA ALA A 29 5.58 6.51 5.97
C ALA A 29 4.08 6.55 6.25
N LEU A 30 3.34 7.38 5.53
CA LEU A 30 1.89 7.46 5.70
C LEU A 30 1.22 6.14 5.30
N PHE A 31 1.66 5.56 4.20
CA PHE A 31 1.13 4.27 3.75
C PHE A 31 1.42 3.17 4.78
N CYS A 32 2.65 3.11 5.25
CA CYS A 32 3.05 2.10 6.24
C CYS A 32 2.32 2.29 7.56
N LEU A 33 2.11 3.54 7.97
CA LEU A 33 1.36 3.83 9.19
C LEU A 33 -0.08 3.34 9.05
N GLN A 34 -0.71 3.62 7.90
CA GLN A 34 -2.07 3.16 7.63
C GLN A 34 -2.15 1.64 7.61
N MET A 35 -1.20 0.98 6.96
CA MET A 35 -1.20 -0.48 6.90
C MET A 35 -0.95 -1.11 8.26
N SER A 36 -0.05 -0.53 9.05
CA SER A 36 0.22 -1.02 10.40
C SER A 36 -1.01 -0.85 11.30
N PHE A 37 -1.69 0.29 11.17
CA PHE A 37 -2.92 0.52 11.92
C PHE A 37 -3.99 -0.50 11.55
N THR A 38 -4.19 -0.77 10.26
CA THR A 38 -5.20 -1.74 9.84
C THR A 38 -4.83 -3.15 10.27
N ALA A 39 -3.54 -3.51 10.27
CA ALA A 39 -3.10 -4.81 10.76
C ALA A 39 -3.40 -4.95 12.25
N TYR A 40 -3.10 -3.90 13.03
CA TYR A 40 -3.40 -3.90 14.44
C TYR A 40 -4.91 -4.03 14.68
N ALA A 41 -5.70 -3.25 13.92
CA ALA A 41 -7.15 -3.27 14.07
C ALA A 41 -7.72 -4.65 13.73
N GLN A 42 -7.16 -5.31 12.71
CA GLN A 42 -7.60 -6.66 12.33
C GLN A 42 -7.36 -7.67 13.43
N LEU A 43 -6.30 -7.48 14.22
CA LEU A 43 -5.96 -8.42 15.28
C LEU A 43 -6.69 -8.14 16.59
N HIS A 44 -7.07 -6.88 16.83
CA HIS A 44 -7.53 -6.48 18.17
C HIS A 44 -8.93 -5.87 18.22
N LEU A 45 -9.46 -5.31 17.13
CA LEU A 45 -10.75 -4.64 17.19
C LEU A 45 -11.89 -5.56 16.72
N PRO A 46 -12.89 -5.79 17.60
CA PRO A 46 -14.00 -6.67 17.22
C PRO A 46 -14.78 -6.23 16.00
N GLN A 47 -14.92 -4.91 15.79
CA GLN A 47 -15.64 -4.38 14.63
C GLN A 47 -14.98 -4.82 13.33
N VAL A 48 -13.66 -4.87 13.31
CA VAL A 48 -12.92 -5.27 12.12
C VAL A 48 -13.07 -6.76 11.90
N ALA A 49 -13.05 -7.54 12.98
CA ALA A 49 -13.30 -8.99 12.88
C ALA A 49 -14.67 -9.26 12.30
N GLU A 50 -15.69 -8.49 12.73
CA GLU A 50 -17.03 -8.62 12.17
C GLU A 50 -17.07 -8.26 10.70
N THR A 51 -16.31 -7.26 10.27
CA THR A 51 -16.22 -6.91 8.87
C THR A 51 -15.68 -8.07 8.04
N PHE A 52 -14.66 -8.75 8.53
CA PHE A 52 -14.12 -9.92 7.84
C PHE A 52 -15.15 -11.03 7.72
N THR A 53 -15.91 -11.25 8.79
CA THR A 53 -17.00 -12.22 8.77
C THR A 53 -18.07 -11.82 7.76
N HIS A 54 -18.42 -10.54 7.73
CA HIS A 54 -19.37 -10.00 6.76
C HIS A 54 -18.91 -10.25 5.32
N LEU A 55 -17.60 -10.11 5.07
CA LEU A 55 -17.04 -10.34 3.74
C LEU A 55 -16.87 -11.82 3.41
N GLY A 56 -17.09 -12.70 4.38
CA GLY A 56 -16.99 -14.13 4.15
C GLY A 56 -15.62 -14.72 4.38
N PHE A 57 -14.72 -13.99 5.03
CA PHE A 57 -13.38 -14.48 5.30
C PHE A 57 -13.27 -15.16 6.65
N PRO A 58 -12.52 -16.29 6.74
CA PRO A 58 -12.36 -16.99 8.01
C PRO A 58 -11.38 -16.24 8.93
N ALA A 59 -11.46 -16.57 10.22
CA ALA A 59 -10.62 -15.91 11.22
C ALA A 59 -9.13 -16.12 10.96
N TRP A 60 -8.73 -17.32 10.53
CA TRP A 60 -7.31 -17.58 10.28
C TRP A 60 -6.77 -16.71 9.14
N PHE A 61 -7.61 -16.41 8.15
CA PHE A 61 -7.19 -15.56 7.05
C PHE A 61 -6.95 -14.13 7.53
N ARG A 62 -7.79 -13.66 8.43
CA ARG A 62 -7.63 -12.32 9.02
C ARG A 62 -6.29 -12.19 9.73
N VAL A 63 -5.90 -13.19 10.50
CA VAL A 63 -4.61 -13.19 11.20
C VAL A 63 -3.46 -13.27 10.20
N GLU A 64 -3.56 -14.16 9.23
CA GLU A 64 -2.53 -14.31 8.21
C GLU A 64 -2.31 -13.02 7.43
N LEU A 65 -3.41 -12.35 7.04
CA LEU A 65 -3.33 -11.10 6.30
C LEU A 65 -2.68 -10.01 7.13
N SER A 66 -2.98 -9.96 8.43
CA SER A 66 -2.37 -8.97 9.31
C SER A 66 -0.86 -9.17 9.39
N CYS A 67 -0.42 -10.42 9.52
CA CYS A 67 1.01 -10.72 9.56
C CYS A 67 1.68 -10.36 8.23
N ALA A 68 1.02 -10.63 7.11
CA ALA A 68 1.56 -10.30 5.80
C ALA A 68 1.70 -8.79 5.63
N LYS A 69 0.74 -8.02 6.13
CA LYS A 69 0.83 -6.55 6.08
C LYS A 69 2.02 -6.04 6.87
N LEU A 70 2.23 -6.58 8.07
CA LEU A 70 3.35 -6.15 8.91
C LEU A 70 4.68 -6.52 8.26
N LEU A 71 4.78 -7.69 7.65
CA LEU A 71 5.97 -8.08 6.92
C LEU A 71 6.23 -7.13 5.76
N GLY A 72 5.19 -6.77 5.02
CA GLY A 72 5.33 -5.82 3.91
C GLY A 72 5.80 -4.46 4.38
N VAL A 73 5.27 -3.98 5.52
CA VAL A 73 5.71 -2.70 6.10
C VAL A 73 7.20 -2.76 6.42
N VAL A 74 7.65 -3.84 7.04
CA VAL A 74 9.06 -4.01 7.37
C VAL A 74 9.91 -3.96 6.11
N LEU A 75 9.48 -4.64 5.04
CA LEU A 75 10.24 -4.65 3.79
C LEU A 75 10.31 -3.28 3.14
N LEU A 76 9.26 -2.48 3.24
CA LEU A 76 9.28 -1.13 2.67
C LEU A 76 10.14 -0.16 3.46
N LEU A 77 10.21 -0.32 4.77
CA LEU A 77 10.96 0.59 5.63
C LEU A 77 12.42 0.17 5.79
N ALA A 78 12.73 -1.10 5.64
CA ALA A 78 14.09 -1.61 5.83
C ALA A 78 14.92 -1.40 4.56
N PRO A 79 16.26 -1.40 4.66
CA PRO A 79 17.13 -1.34 3.50
C PRO A 79 17.19 -2.69 2.78
N ALA A 80 16.06 -3.08 2.22
CA ALA A 80 15.91 -4.38 1.56
C ALA A 80 16.25 -4.27 0.07
N PRO A 81 16.62 -5.39 -0.57
CA PRO A 81 16.85 -5.40 -2.01
C PRO A 81 15.61 -4.97 -2.79
N ALA A 82 15.83 -4.37 -3.97
CA ALA A 82 14.74 -3.87 -4.79
C ALA A 82 13.72 -4.96 -5.11
N ARG A 83 14.17 -6.20 -5.33
CA ARG A 83 13.26 -7.30 -5.63
C ARG A 83 12.26 -7.53 -4.50
N LEU A 84 12.73 -7.50 -3.26
CA LEU A 84 11.84 -7.70 -2.12
C LEU A 84 10.87 -6.54 -1.95
N LYS A 85 11.32 -5.32 -2.24
CA LYS A 85 10.41 -4.17 -2.20
C LYS A 85 9.35 -4.27 -3.29
N GLU A 86 9.72 -4.73 -4.48
CA GLU A 86 8.73 -4.96 -5.54
C GLU A 86 7.69 -5.99 -5.11
N TRP A 87 8.13 -7.07 -4.47
CA TRP A 87 7.20 -8.09 -3.98
C TRP A 87 6.26 -7.51 -2.92
N ALA A 88 6.79 -6.65 -2.03
CA ALA A 88 5.95 -6.01 -1.03
C ALA A 88 4.89 -5.11 -1.69
N TYR A 89 5.29 -4.30 -2.65
CA TYR A 89 4.34 -3.45 -3.38
C TYR A 89 3.29 -4.28 -4.11
N ALA A 90 3.70 -5.38 -4.74
CA ALA A 90 2.76 -6.25 -5.43
C ALA A 90 1.78 -6.89 -4.45
N GLY A 91 2.26 -7.34 -3.31
CA GLY A 91 1.41 -7.92 -2.28
C GLY A 91 0.37 -6.92 -1.76
N PHE A 92 0.80 -5.69 -1.51
CA PHE A 92 -0.13 -4.64 -1.09
C PHE A 92 -1.13 -4.31 -2.18
N ALA A 93 -0.71 -4.31 -3.45
CA ALA A 93 -1.64 -4.07 -4.56
C ALA A 93 -2.73 -5.12 -4.59
N ILE A 94 -2.35 -6.39 -4.43
CA ILE A 94 -3.31 -7.48 -4.41
C ILE A 94 -4.24 -7.34 -3.20
N ASN A 95 -3.69 -7.00 -2.05
CA ASN A 95 -4.50 -6.82 -0.84
C ASN A 95 -5.53 -5.71 -1.02
N LEU A 96 -5.11 -4.57 -1.55
CA LEU A 96 -6.02 -3.43 -1.73
C LEU A 96 -7.07 -3.71 -2.80
N ALA A 97 -6.67 -4.32 -3.90
CA ALA A 97 -7.61 -4.68 -4.96
C ALA A 97 -8.63 -5.70 -4.44
N SER A 98 -8.17 -6.68 -3.67
CA SER A 98 -9.05 -7.69 -3.10
C SER A 98 -10.04 -7.08 -2.12
N ALA A 99 -9.60 -6.08 -1.33
CA ALA A 99 -10.50 -5.41 -0.41
C ALA A 99 -11.60 -4.67 -1.15
N LEU A 100 -11.25 -3.97 -2.23
CA LEU A 100 -12.25 -3.29 -3.06
C LEU A 100 -13.24 -4.29 -3.66
N ILE A 101 -12.72 -5.37 -4.23
CA ILE A 101 -13.56 -6.37 -4.86
C ILE A 101 -14.48 -7.03 -3.83
N ALA A 102 -13.95 -7.36 -2.65
CA ALA A 102 -14.73 -8.02 -1.62
C ALA A 102 -15.89 -7.16 -1.15
N HIS A 103 -15.65 -5.87 -0.89
CA HIS A 103 -16.72 -4.98 -0.47
C HIS A 103 -17.76 -4.79 -1.56
N MET A 104 -17.33 -4.66 -2.81
CA MET A 104 -18.28 -4.51 -3.91
C MET A 104 -19.07 -5.78 -4.13
N ALA A 105 -18.45 -6.94 -3.95
CA ALA A 105 -19.12 -8.23 -4.16
C ALA A 105 -20.26 -8.45 -3.19
N VAL A 106 -20.15 -7.94 -1.96
CA VAL A 106 -21.24 -8.08 -0.98
C VAL A 106 -22.16 -6.87 -0.96
N GLY A 107 -21.97 -5.93 -1.88
CA GLY A 107 -22.88 -4.79 -2.03
C GLY A 107 -22.63 -3.63 -1.09
N ASP A 108 -21.44 -3.54 -0.49
CA ASP A 108 -21.12 -2.44 0.39
C ASP A 108 -20.96 -1.14 -0.39
N GLY A 109 -21.27 -0.01 0.26
CA GLY A 109 -21.16 1.30 -0.35
C GLY A 109 -19.78 1.92 -0.19
N PRO A 110 -19.60 3.16 -0.73
CA PRO A 110 -18.30 3.83 -0.69
C PRO A 110 -17.75 4.07 0.72
N GLU A 111 -18.61 4.18 1.72
CA GLU A 111 -18.15 4.36 3.10
C GLU A 111 -17.35 3.15 3.58
N ALA A 112 -17.57 1.97 3.00
CA ALA A 112 -16.85 0.77 3.38
C ALA A 112 -15.57 0.60 2.58
N TRP A 113 -15.64 0.76 1.25
CA TRP A 113 -14.45 0.52 0.42
C TRP A 113 -13.61 1.78 0.18
N GLY A 114 -14.10 2.94 0.61
CA GLY A 114 -13.36 4.19 0.42
C GLY A 114 -12.00 4.19 1.09
N TRP A 115 -11.87 3.53 2.24
CA TRP A 115 -10.58 3.42 2.91
C TRP A 115 -9.55 2.69 2.07
N ALA A 116 -9.97 1.59 1.44
CA ALA A 116 -9.06 0.84 0.56
C ALA A 116 -8.67 1.69 -0.64
N ALA A 117 -9.61 2.44 -1.20
CA ALA A 117 -9.33 3.32 -2.33
C ALA A 117 -8.33 4.42 -1.95
N ALA A 118 -8.55 5.07 -0.79
CA ALA A 118 -7.65 6.13 -0.33
C ALA A 118 -6.25 5.57 -0.05
N THR A 119 -6.18 4.41 0.59
CA THR A 119 -4.91 3.76 0.85
C THR A 119 -4.22 3.37 -0.46
N GLY A 120 -5.01 3.01 -1.47
CA GLY A 120 -4.48 2.71 -2.80
C GLY A 120 -3.81 3.90 -3.44
N VAL A 121 -4.32 5.12 -3.19
CA VAL A 121 -3.67 6.33 -3.67
C VAL A 121 -2.30 6.49 -3.02
N LEU A 122 -2.21 6.29 -1.70
CA LEU A 122 -0.93 6.34 -1.00
C LEU A 122 0.03 5.28 -1.55
N TRP A 123 -0.46 4.08 -1.79
CA TRP A 123 0.34 3.01 -2.38
C TRP A 123 0.90 3.44 -3.74
N ALA A 124 0.04 3.98 -4.58
CA ALA A 124 0.45 4.39 -5.92
C ALA A 124 1.50 5.49 -5.88
N LEU A 125 1.32 6.48 -4.99
CA LEU A 125 2.30 7.56 -4.83
C LEU A 125 3.62 7.02 -4.30
N SER A 126 3.58 6.13 -3.31
CA SER A 126 4.78 5.54 -2.76
C SER A 126 5.55 4.77 -3.83
N TYR A 127 4.87 3.93 -4.58
CA TYR A 127 5.50 3.15 -5.64
C TYR A 127 6.06 4.06 -6.73
N PHE A 128 5.28 5.04 -7.16
CA PHE A 128 5.70 5.97 -8.21
C PHE A 128 6.98 6.70 -7.83
N PHE A 129 7.01 7.28 -6.62
CA PHE A 129 8.18 8.02 -6.18
C PHE A 129 9.36 7.10 -5.88
N TRP A 130 9.10 5.87 -5.47
CA TRP A 130 10.18 4.90 -5.30
C TRP A 130 10.86 4.60 -6.64
N ARG A 131 10.07 4.49 -7.70
CA ARG A 131 10.64 4.24 -9.01
C ARG A 131 11.38 5.44 -9.58
N LEU A 132 11.04 6.63 -9.12
CA LEU A 132 11.72 7.84 -9.58
C LEU A 132 13.06 8.07 -8.89
N LYS A 133 13.21 7.62 -7.64
CA LYS A 133 14.42 7.92 -6.87
C LYS A 133 15.59 6.96 -7.18
#